data_f61cc5c9e43a7b584ff070b9a1be92c0
#
_entry.id   f61cc5c9e43a7b584ff070b9a1be92c0
#
_cell.length_a   1.000
_cell.length_b   1.000
_cell.length_c   1.000
_cell.angle_alpha   90.00
_cell.angle_beta   90.00
_cell.angle_gamma   90.00
#
_symmetry.space_group_name_H-M   'P 1'
#
loop_
_entity.id
_entity.type
_entity.pdbx_description
1 polymer ?
#
loop_
_entity_poly.entity_id
_entity_poly.type
_entity_poly.pdbx_seq_one_letter_code
_entity_poly.pdbx_strand_id
1 'polypeptide(L)'
;MLSRLYIILAMTVAIYGYSNDSSYKYFDIGNEYYALKNYDSALIEYNKIFDSKMISKELYLNIGNCYFKLDSIPQAILYYEKGLKLAPADADLTYNLQYCNQLIKDKNPIKKSVLLNELIFSFLGKSPNYWAYASVLLMTLTCILILLFKISIEPKWKKINFYTAVFVSILFSITILLAYISKSKMNETKYGIVMETSTKVRTEPSENASTAFLLHEGSKAKVTAEINEWLEISFNDKKGWIKRNSLEKI
;
A
#
# COMPACT_ATOMS: atom_id res chain seq x y z
N MET A 1 0.05 -28.54 31.16
CA MET A 1 -0.73 -27.67 30.27
C MET A 1 0.14 -26.55 29.68
N LEU A 2 0.92 -25.85 30.46
CA LEU A 2 1.87 -24.81 30.03
C LEU A 2 2.92 -25.29 29.01
N SER A 3 3.49 -26.49 29.16
CA SER A 3 4.49 -27.04 28.25
C SER A 3 3.97 -27.24 26.81
N ARG A 4 2.70 -27.62 26.65
CA ARG A 4 2.07 -27.78 25.32
C ARG A 4 1.81 -26.42 24.65
N LEU A 5 1.56 -25.37 25.44
CA LEU A 5 1.39 -24.01 24.92
C LEU A 5 2.69 -23.43 24.37
N TYR A 6 3.82 -23.69 25.05
CA TYR A 6 5.16 -23.31 24.59
C TYR A 6 5.57 -24.01 23.30
N ILE A 7 5.21 -25.30 23.15
CA ILE A 7 5.50 -26.06 21.94
C ILE A 7 4.71 -25.52 20.75
N ILE A 8 3.43 -25.17 20.94
CA ILE A 8 2.59 -24.59 19.87
C ILE A 8 3.11 -23.19 19.49
N LEU A 9 3.49 -22.36 20.47
CA LEU A 9 4.08 -21.04 20.22
C LEU A 9 5.44 -21.16 19.52
N ALA A 10 6.29 -22.09 19.90
CA ALA A 10 7.57 -22.36 19.25
C ALA A 10 7.39 -22.89 17.83
N MET A 11 6.42 -23.76 17.57
CA MET A 11 6.09 -24.24 16.23
C MET A 11 5.55 -23.13 15.31
N THR A 12 4.72 -22.23 15.82
CA THR A 12 4.22 -21.10 15.02
C THR A 12 5.35 -20.14 14.64
N VAL A 13 6.29 -19.87 15.54
CA VAL A 13 7.48 -19.04 15.27
C VAL A 13 8.43 -19.71 14.27
N ALA A 14 8.60 -21.04 14.36
CA ALA A 14 9.46 -21.80 13.44
C ALA A 14 8.91 -21.86 12.01
N ILE A 15 7.58 -21.92 11.84
CA ILE A 15 6.94 -21.96 10.51
C ILE A 15 7.07 -20.60 9.79
N TYR A 16 7.07 -19.48 10.51
CA TYR A 16 7.28 -18.16 9.93
C TYR A 16 8.74 -17.87 9.54
N GLY A 17 9.72 -18.57 10.14
CA GLY A 17 11.15 -18.35 9.88
C GLY A 17 11.72 -19.03 8.64
N TYR A 18 11.03 -20.00 8.04
CA TYR A 18 11.62 -20.88 7.02
C TYR A 18 11.27 -20.55 5.56
N SER A 19 10.48 -19.48 5.32
CA SER A 19 9.86 -19.27 4.00
C SER A 19 10.57 -18.29 3.05
N ASN A 20 11.75 -17.70 3.38
CA ASN A 20 12.13 -16.45 2.74
C ASN A 20 13.57 -16.29 2.22
N ASP A 21 14.34 -17.35 2.13
CA ASP A 21 15.79 -17.22 1.82
C ASP A 21 16.04 -16.74 0.36
N SER A 22 15.28 -17.20 -0.62
CA SER A 22 15.51 -16.85 -2.03
C SER A 22 15.12 -15.41 -2.38
N SER A 23 14.08 -14.87 -1.79
CA SER A 23 13.58 -13.52 -2.11
C SER A 23 14.50 -12.43 -1.57
N TYR A 24 15.04 -12.60 -0.37
CA TYR A 24 16.06 -11.71 0.18
C TYR A 24 17.31 -11.70 -0.69
N LYS A 25 17.74 -12.88 -1.18
CA LYS A 25 18.87 -12.98 -2.09
C LYS A 25 18.68 -12.17 -3.36
N TYR A 26 17.50 -12.27 -4.02
CA TYR A 26 17.21 -11.48 -5.21
C TYR A 26 17.15 -9.98 -4.91
N PHE A 27 16.64 -9.61 -3.74
CA PHE A 27 16.60 -8.21 -3.31
C PHE A 27 18.01 -7.64 -3.14
N ASP A 28 18.90 -8.38 -2.48
CA ASP A 28 20.29 -7.98 -2.26
C ASP A 28 21.07 -7.89 -3.58
N ILE A 29 20.94 -8.88 -4.48
CA ILE A 29 21.55 -8.83 -5.81
C ILE A 29 21.02 -7.64 -6.63
N GLY A 30 19.71 -7.35 -6.55
CA GLY A 30 19.12 -6.18 -7.18
C GLY A 30 19.72 -4.87 -6.66
N ASN A 31 19.94 -4.77 -5.34
CA ASN A 31 20.60 -3.62 -4.71
C ASN A 31 22.06 -3.47 -5.16
N GLU A 32 22.79 -4.58 -5.33
CA GLU A 32 24.17 -4.57 -5.87
C GLU A 32 24.20 -4.01 -7.30
N TYR A 33 23.32 -4.50 -8.19
CA TYR A 33 23.21 -3.99 -9.55
C TYR A 33 22.81 -2.51 -9.57
N TYR A 34 21.89 -2.10 -8.69
CA TYR A 34 21.50 -0.69 -8.57
C TYR A 34 22.69 0.19 -8.17
N ALA A 35 23.51 -0.25 -7.19
CA ALA A 35 24.71 0.46 -6.76
C ALA A 35 25.74 0.58 -7.89
N LEU A 36 25.83 -0.44 -8.74
CA LEU A 36 26.67 -0.44 -9.96
C LEU A 36 26.05 0.35 -11.13
N LYS A 37 24.92 1.03 -10.93
CA LYS A 37 24.13 1.78 -11.94
C LYS A 37 23.64 0.91 -13.10
N ASN A 38 23.61 -0.41 -12.93
CA ASN A 38 23.03 -1.35 -13.89
C ASN A 38 21.55 -1.56 -13.55
N TYR A 39 20.73 -0.56 -13.90
CA TYR A 39 19.33 -0.51 -13.49
C TYR A 39 18.47 -1.58 -14.16
N ASP A 40 18.78 -1.96 -15.42
CA ASP A 40 18.08 -3.04 -16.12
C ASP A 40 18.30 -4.39 -15.43
N SER A 41 19.54 -4.71 -15.05
CA SER A 41 19.84 -5.94 -14.31
C SER A 41 19.21 -5.93 -12.91
N ALA A 42 19.19 -4.77 -12.24
CA ALA A 42 18.49 -4.63 -10.96
C ALA A 42 17.00 -4.93 -11.09
N LEU A 43 16.32 -4.43 -12.14
CA LEU A 43 14.91 -4.71 -12.42
C LEU A 43 14.65 -6.19 -12.66
N ILE A 44 15.55 -6.90 -13.36
CA ILE A 44 15.43 -8.34 -13.57
C ILE A 44 15.43 -9.08 -12.24
N GLU A 45 16.34 -8.75 -11.33
CA GLU A 45 16.44 -9.42 -10.03
C GLU A 45 15.24 -9.08 -9.14
N TYR A 46 14.83 -7.82 -9.06
CA TYR A 46 13.64 -7.43 -8.31
C TYR A 46 12.36 -8.09 -8.83
N ASN A 47 12.21 -8.27 -10.14
CA ASN A 47 11.04 -8.93 -10.73
C ASN A 47 10.91 -10.39 -10.33
N LYS A 48 12.02 -11.11 -10.07
CA LYS A 48 11.99 -12.50 -9.57
C LYS A 48 11.31 -12.62 -8.19
N ILE A 49 11.26 -11.51 -7.43
CA ILE A 49 10.64 -11.49 -6.10
C ILE A 49 9.11 -11.57 -6.21
N PHE A 50 8.50 -11.08 -7.29
CA PHE A 50 7.04 -11.16 -7.48
C PHE A 50 6.54 -12.61 -7.53
N ASP A 51 7.33 -13.55 -8.04
CA ASP A 51 6.98 -14.98 -8.08
C ASP A 51 6.83 -15.57 -6.68
N SER A 52 7.56 -15.02 -5.71
CA SER A 52 7.49 -15.44 -4.29
C SER A 52 6.37 -14.78 -3.49
N LYS A 53 5.60 -13.87 -4.09
CA LYS A 53 4.55 -13.05 -3.44
C LYS A 53 5.03 -12.19 -2.26
N MET A 54 6.34 -11.98 -2.15
CA MET A 54 6.94 -11.09 -1.15
C MET A 54 6.97 -9.65 -1.63
N ILE A 55 5.80 -9.05 -1.64
CA ILE A 55 5.65 -7.66 -2.08
C ILE A 55 5.84 -6.74 -0.86
N SER A 56 6.81 -5.83 -0.94
CA SER A 56 7.07 -4.82 0.09
C SER A 56 7.11 -3.40 -0.51
N LYS A 57 6.99 -2.40 0.35
CA LYS A 57 7.13 -1.00 -0.06
C LYS A 57 8.56 -0.71 -0.53
N GLU A 58 9.56 -1.34 0.08
CA GLU A 58 10.98 -1.21 -0.27
C GLU A 58 11.25 -1.75 -1.68
N LEU A 59 10.65 -2.90 -2.02
CA LEU A 59 10.73 -3.46 -3.37
C LEU A 59 10.16 -2.48 -4.39
N TYR A 60 8.97 -1.95 -4.14
CA TYR A 60 8.36 -0.98 -5.04
C TYR A 60 9.14 0.33 -5.14
N LEU A 61 9.71 0.83 -4.03
CA LEU A 61 10.59 1.99 -4.03
C LEU A 61 11.80 1.77 -4.92
N ASN A 62 12.49 0.64 -4.77
CA ASN A 62 13.71 0.34 -5.53
C ASN A 62 13.42 0.13 -7.01
N ILE A 63 12.32 -0.55 -7.37
CA ILE A 63 11.89 -0.68 -8.76
C ILE A 63 11.54 0.69 -9.35
N GLY A 64 10.80 1.52 -8.62
CA GLY A 64 10.49 2.89 -9.03
C GLY A 64 11.74 3.73 -9.26
N ASN A 65 12.73 3.59 -8.37
CA ASN A 65 14.02 4.26 -8.51
C ASN A 65 14.79 3.80 -9.75
N CYS A 66 14.77 2.50 -10.07
CA CYS A 66 15.38 1.99 -11.32
C CYS A 66 14.73 2.62 -12.55
N TYR A 67 13.39 2.59 -12.63
CA TYR A 67 12.66 3.20 -13.75
C TYR A 67 12.94 4.70 -13.86
N PHE A 68 12.99 5.39 -12.73
CA PHE A 68 13.34 6.81 -12.72
C PHE A 68 14.76 7.06 -13.30
N LYS A 69 15.76 6.23 -12.93
CA LYS A 69 17.12 6.32 -13.45
C LYS A 69 17.24 5.96 -14.94
N LEU A 70 16.28 5.18 -15.47
CA LEU A 70 16.15 4.84 -16.87
C LEU A 70 15.26 5.84 -17.66
N ASP A 71 14.91 6.98 -17.07
CA ASP A 71 14.02 8.01 -17.63
C ASP A 71 12.61 7.50 -18.00
N SER A 72 12.21 6.39 -17.43
CA SER A 72 10.88 5.78 -17.59
C SER A 72 9.91 6.30 -16.53
N ILE A 73 9.55 7.59 -16.65
CA ILE A 73 8.79 8.32 -15.63
C ILE A 73 7.41 7.69 -15.34
N PRO A 74 6.60 7.25 -16.35
CA PRO A 74 5.31 6.62 -16.08
C PRO A 74 5.41 5.36 -15.23
N GLN A 75 6.41 4.51 -15.51
CA GLN A 75 6.67 3.29 -14.73
C GLN A 75 7.13 3.64 -13.30
N ALA A 76 8.02 4.63 -13.14
CA ALA A 76 8.44 5.08 -11.83
C ALA A 76 7.22 5.53 -10.99
N ILE A 77 6.34 6.35 -11.55
CA ILE A 77 5.09 6.79 -10.92
C ILE A 77 4.23 5.59 -10.51
N LEU A 78 4.05 4.61 -11.42
CA LEU A 78 3.27 3.41 -11.14
C LEU A 78 3.79 2.66 -9.90
N TYR A 79 5.10 2.42 -9.85
CA TYR A 79 5.70 1.65 -8.76
C TYR A 79 5.72 2.44 -7.44
N TYR A 80 5.95 3.75 -7.45
CA TYR A 80 5.81 4.58 -6.25
C TYR A 80 4.36 4.58 -5.72
N GLU A 81 3.37 4.66 -6.60
CA GLU A 81 1.95 4.56 -6.23
C GLU A 81 1.59 3.19 -5.66
N LYS A 82 2.11 2.09 -6.24
CA LYS A 82 1.97 0.73 -5.69
C LYS A 82 2.60 0.65 -4.28
N GLY A 83 3.76 1.27 -4.08
CA GLY A 83 4.41 1.36 -2.77
C GLY A 83 3.59 2.14 -1.76
N LEU A 84 3.04 3.30 -2.14
CA LEU A 84 2.16 4.11 -1.30
C LEU A 84 0.84 3.41 -0.96
N LYS A 85 0.37 2.50 -1.81
CA LYS A 85 -0.80 1.67 -1.48
C LYS A 85 -0.52 0.74 -0.29
N LEU A 86 0.72 0.26 -0.14
CA LEU A 86 1.16 -0.55 1.01
C LEU A 86 1.53 0.31 2.22
N ALA A 87 2.14 1.47 1.99
CA ALA A 87 2.63 2.38 3.03
C ALA A 87 2.26 3.84 2.71
N PRO A 88 0.99 4.25 2.93
CA PRO A 88 0.47 5.54 2.48
C PRO A 88 1.16 6.77 3.08
N ALA A 89 1.85 6.63 4.21
CA ALA A 89 2.55 7.72 4.90
C ALA A 89 4.08 7.63 4.74
N ASP A 90 4.58 6.86 3.76
CA ASP A 90 6.02 6.75 3.51
C ASP A 90 6.57 8.02 2.88
N ALA A 91 7.59 8.60 3.51
CA ALA A 91 8.16 9.89 3.11
C ALA A 91 8.97 9.78 1.81
N ASP A 92 9.74 8.71 1.63
CA ASP A 92 10.62 8.52 0.46
C ASP A 92 9.77 8.29 -0.80
N LEU A 93 8.76 7.41 -0.72
CA LEU A 93 7.83 7.18 -1.81
C LEU A 93 7.07 8.46 -2.18
N THR A 94 6.61 9.22 -1.18
CA THR A 94 5.90 10.49 -1.40
C THR A 94 6.79 11.50 -2.08
N TYR A 95 8.02 11.67 -1.62
CA TYR A 95 8.99 12.60 -2.19
C TYR A 95 9.31 12.27 -3.65
N ASN A 96 9.65 11.00 -3.93
CA ASN A 96 10.00 10.56 -5.28
C ASN A 96 8.82 10.67 -6.24
N LEU A 97 7.61 10.31 -5.79
CA LEU A 97 6.40 10.48 -6.57
C LEU A 97 6.11 11.96 -6.87
N GLN A 98 6.26 12.85 -5.89
CA GLN A 98 6.08 14.29 -6.10
C GLN A 98 7.07 14.84 -7.11
N TYR A 99 8.32 14.38 -7.07
CA TYR A 99 9.32 14.77 -8.05
C TYR A 99 8.95 14.30 -9.47
N CYS A 100 8.56 13.04 -9.65
CA CYS A 100 8.10 12.52 -10.94
C CYS A 100 6.87 13.28 -11.45
N ASN A 101 5.91 13.62 -10.57
CA ASN A 101 4.72 14.38 -10.93
C ASN A 101 5.03 15.82 -11.40
N GLN A 102 6.22 16.35 -11.12
CA GLN A 102 6.66 17.65 -11.70
C GLN A 102 7.14 17.50 -13.15
N LEU A 103 7.55 16.30 -13.56
CA LEU A 103 8.10 16.03 -14.88
C LEU A 103 7.01 15.70 -15.93
N ILE A 104 5.84 15.23 -15.49
CA ILE A 104 4.73 14.90 -16.40
C ILE A 104 3.96 16.13 -16.86
N LYS A 105 3.31 16.00 -18.02
CA LYS A 105 2.57 17.10 -18.67
C LYS A 105 1.23 17.40 -17.98
N ASP A 106 0.45 16.35 -17.71
CA ASP A 106 -0.89 16.49 -17.14
C ASP A 106 -0.83 16.36 -15.62
N LYS A 107 -0.70 17.49 -14.95
CA LYS A 107 -0.62 17.55 -13.49
C LYS A 107 -1.99 17.43 -12.86
N ASN A 108 -2.14 16.50 -11.92
CA ASN A 108 -3.29 16.53 -11.03
C ASN A 108 -3.19 17.73 -10.09
N PRO A 109 -4.26 18.51 -9.89
CA PRO A 109 -4.27 19.53 -8.87
C PRO A 109 -4.02 18.88 -7.52
N ILE A 110 -2.99 19.32 -6.81
CA ILE A 110 -2.74 18.92 -5.43
C ILE A 110 -3.94 19.43 -4.63
N LYS A 111 -4.84 18.53 -4.23
CA LYS A 111 -5.89 18.89 -3.27
C LYS A 111 -5.18 19.34 -2.00
N LYS A 112 -5.16 20.65 -1.74
CA LYS A 112 -4.68 21.18 -0.46
C LYS A 112 -5.53 20.53 0.63
N SER A 113 -4.93 19.60 1.37
CA SER A 113 -5.60 19.00 2.52
C SER A 113 -5.78 20.07 3.59
N VAL A 114 -6.97 20.14 4.13
CA VAL A 114 -7.23 20.92 5.35
C VAL A 114 -6.46 20.24 6.47
N LEU A 115 -5.85 20.98 7.38
CA LEU A 115 -5.07 20.49 8.55
C LEU A 115 -5.71 19.25 9.24
N LEU A 116 -7.03 19.22 9.31
CA LEU A 116 -7.79 18.10 9.85
C LEU A 116 -7.63 16.82 9.01
N ASN A 117 -7.55 16.96 7.67
CA ASN A 117 -7.32 15.83 6.77
C ASN A 117 -5.89 15.30 6.89
N GLU A 118 -4.91 16.14 7.17
CA GLU A 118 -3.51 15.72 7.40
C GLU A 118 -3.39 14.92 8.70
N LEU A 119 -4.05 15.35 9.78
CA LEU A 119 -4.12 14.60 11.03
C LEU A 119 -4.84 13.26 10.84
N ILE A 120 -6.00 13.27 10.19
CA ILE A 120 -6.76 12.04 9.86
C ILE A 120 -5.93 11.15 8.93
N PHE A 121 -5.23 11.72 7.94
CA PHE A 121 -4.38 10.96 7.04
C PHE A 121 -3.16 10.39 7.75
N SER A 122 -2.54 11.13 8.66
CA SER A 122 -1.43 10.64 9.49
C SER A 122 -1.83 9.45 10.36
N PHE A 123 -3.07 9.46 10.90
CA PHE A 123 -3.60 8.35 11.69
C PHE A 123 -4.11 7.20 10.81
N LEU A 124 -4.98 7.48 9.83
CA LEU A 124 -5.59 6.47 8.96
C LEU A 124 -4.67 6.03 7.82
N GLY A 125 -3.62 6.78 7.51
CA GLY A 125 -2.61 6.45 6.50
C GLY A 125 -1.60 5.39 6.93
N LYS A 126 -1.74 4.81 8.13
CA LYS A 126 -0.98 3.62 8.52
C LYS A 126 -1.45 2.41 7.72
N SER A 127 -0.51 1.52 7.38
CA SER A 127 -0.84 0.29 6.66
C SER A 127 -1.85 -0.57 7.46
N PRO A 128 -2.69 -1.37 6.80
CA PRO A 128 -3.58 -2.31 7.49
C PRO A 128 -2.84 -3.22 8.46
N ASN A 129 -1.63 -3.63 8.11
CA ASN A 129 -0.78 -4.48 8.96
C ASN A 129 -0.39 -3.81 10.27
N TYR A 130 -0.11 -2.49 10.25
CA TYR A 130 0.17 -1.73 11.48
C TYR A 130 -0.98 -1.85 12.49
N TRP A 131 -2.21 -1.65 12.04
CA TRP A 131 -3.39 -1.77 12.90
C TRP A 131 -3.66 -3.21 13.34
N ALA A 132 -3.37 -4.19 12.47
CA ALA A 132 -3.47 -5.61 12.82
C ALA A 132 -2.47 -5.98 13.92
N TYR A 133 -1.21 -5.57 13.83
CA TYR A 133 -0.22 -5.80 14.91
C TYR A 133 -0.61 -5.10 16.21
N ALA A 134 -1.10 -3.85 16.15
CA ALA A 134 -1.59 -3.13 17.31
C ALA A 134 -2.76 -3.87 17.97
N SER A 135 -3.68 -4.45 17.18
CA SER A 135 -4.80 -5.22 17.71
C SER A 135 -4.35 -6.51 18.41
N VAL A 136 -3.37 -7.24 17.85
CA VAL A 136 -2.81 -8.44 18.50
C VAL A 136 -2.16 -8.09 19.84
N LEU A 137 -1.41 -6.99 19.89
CA LEU A 137 -0.77 -6.53 21.14
C LEU A 137 -1.80 -6.14 22.19
N LEU A 138 -2.86 -5.41 21.82
CA LEU A 138 -3.92 -5.03 22.77
C LEU A 138 -4.73 -6.25 23.23
N MET A 139 -4.95 -7.23 22.35
CA MET A 139 -5.60 -8.49 22.72
C MET A 139 -4.79 -9.25 23.78
N THR A 140 -3.48 -9.41 23.56
CA THR A 140 -2.60 -10.09 24.52
C THR A 140 -2.58 -9.37 25.86
N LEU A 141 -2.52 -8.03 25.85
CA LEU A 141 -2.60 -7.22 27.07
C LEU A 141 -3.93 -7.41 27.80
N THR A 142 -5.05 -7.44 27.08
CA THR A 142 -6.37 -7.71 27.66
C THR A 142 -6.41 -9.08 28.35
N CYS A 143 -5.88 -10.13 27.71
CA CYS A 143 -5.80 -11.46 28.31
C CYS A 143 -4.98 -11.47 29.60
N ILE A 144 -3.85 -10.75 29.62
CA ILE A 144 -3.00 -10.62 30.83
C ILE A 144 -3.78 -9.91 31.95
N LEU A 145 -4.48 -8.81 31.66
CA LEU A 145 -5.27 -8.06 32.65
C LEU A 145 -6.42 -8.90 33.22
N ILE A 146 -7.07 -9.73 32.40
CA ILE A 146 -8.11 -10.67 32.85
C ILE A 146 -7.51 -11.74 33.80
N LEU A 147 -6.31 -12.24 33.47
CA LEU A 147 -5.60 -13.19 34.36
C LEU A 147 -5.24 -12.51 35.71
N LEU A 148 -4.70 -11.30 35.65
CA LEU A 148 -4.37 -10.52 36.84
C LEU A 148 -5.63 -10.23 37.69
N PHE A 149 -6.76 -9.92 37.04
CA PHE A 149 -8.05 -9.77 37.74
C PHE A 149 -8.45 -11.04 38.49
N LYS A 150 -8.27 -12.23 37.87
CA LYS A 150 -8.61 -13.52 38.53
C LYS A 150 -7.69 -13.85 39.70
N ILE A 151 -6.41 -13.51 39.61
CA ILE A 151 -5.39 -13.85 40.62
C ILE A 151 -5.37 -12.82 41.74
N SER A 152 -5.81 -11.58 41.51
CA SER A 152 -5.82 -10.53 42.54
C SER A 152 -6.72 -10.86 43.71
N ILE A 153 -6.17 -10.86 44.91
CA ILE A 153 -6.90 -11.11 46.15
C ILE A 153 -7.44 -9.78 46.68
N GLU A 154 -6.67 -8.70 46.63
CA GLU A 154 -7.05 -7.40 47.14
C GLU A 154 -8.12 -6.72 46.28
N PRO A 155 -9.23 -6.21 46.86
CA PRO A 155 -10.32 -5.59 46.12
C PRO A 155 -9.89 -4.37 45.29
N LYS A 156 -8.88 -3.63 45.76
CA LYS A 156 -8.34 -2.47 45.05
C LYS A 156 -7.73 -2.87 43.68
N TRP A 157 -6.84 -3.85 43.68
CA TRP A 157 -6.19 -4.33 42.43
C TRP A 157 -7.17 -5.04 41.53
N LYS A 158 -8.15 -5.74 42.10
CA LYS A 158 -9.21 -6.36 41.30
C LYS A 158 -10.02 -5.34 40.52
N LYS A 159 -10.43 -4.22 41.17
CA LYS A 159 -11.13 -3.11 40.50
C LYS A 159 -10.26 -2.46 39.41
N ILE A 160 -8.99 -2.17 39.70
CA ILE A 160 -8.06 -1.56 38.75
C ILE A 160 -7.92 -2.46 37.50
N ASN A 161 -7.60 -3.74 37.68
CA ASN A 161 -7.42 -4.69 36.59
C ASN A 161 -8.71 -4.85 35.76
N PHE A 162 -9.88 -4.81 36.37
CA PHE A 162 -11.15 -4.86 35.64
C PHE A 162 -11.35 -3.64 34.73
N TYR A 163 -11.25 -2.42 35.31
CA TYR A 163 -11.49 -1.21 34.52
C TYR A 163 -10.43 -1.01 33.43
N THR A 164 -9.17 -1.34 33.72
CA THR A 164 -8.10 -1.29 32.69
C THR A 164 -8.33 -2.33 31.62
N ALA A 165 -8.78 -3.55 31.95
CA ALA A 165 -9.11 -4.55 30.94
C ALA A 165 -10.27 -4.10 30.03
N VAL A 166 -11.31 -3.49 30.57
CA VAL A 166 -12.43 -2.93 29.79
C VAL A 166 -11.93 -1.82 28.87
N PHE A 167 -11.12 -0.88 29.38
CA PHE A 167 -10.56 0.20 28.58
C PHE A 167 -9.69 -0.31 27.43
N VAL A 168 -8.78 -1.26 27.69
CA VAL A 168 -7.93 -1.87 26.66
C VAL A 168 -8.75 -2.65 25.63
N SER A 169 -9.85 -3.31 26.04
CA SER A 169 -10.77 -4.01 25.13
C SER A 169 -11.47 -3.04 24.18
N ILE A 170 -11.81 -1.83 24.62
CA ILE A 170 -12.38 -0.79 23.77
C ILE A 170 -11.33 -0.34 22.72
N LEU A 171 -10.08 -0.09 23.16
CA LEU A 171 -8.99 0.27 22.24
C LEU A 171 -8.72 -0.84 21.21
N PHE A 172 -8.77 -2.10 21.63
CA PHE A 172 -8.67 -3.27 20.74
C PHE A 172 -9.75 -3.24 19.66
N SER A 173 -11.00 -3.00 20.03
CA SER A 173 -12.11 -2.92 19.07
C SER A 173 -11.93 -1.77 18.08
N ILE A 174 -11.41 -0.62 18.54
CA ILE A 174 -11.10 0.53 17.68
C ILE A 174 -9.99 0.17 16.68
N THR A 175 -8.93 -0.51 17.10
CA THR A 175 -7.83 -0.88 16.18
C THR A 175 -8.25 -1.89 15.12
N ILE A 176 -9.16 -2.83 15.43
CA ILE A 176 -9.77 -3.72 14.42
C ILE A 176 -10.57 -2.92 13.40
N LEU A 177 -11.39 -1.97 13.86
CA LEU A 177 -12.17 -1.12 12.95
C LEU A 177 -11.26 -0.30 12.04
N LEU A 178 -10.17 0.28 12.58
CA LEU A 178 -9.18 1.02 11.79
C LEU A 178 -8.45 0.12 10.77
N ALA A 179 -8.12 -1.12 11.14
CA ALA A 179 -7.54 -2.10 10.21
C ALA A 179 -8.49 -2.39 9.05
N TYR A 180 -9.77 -2.59 9.35
CA TYR A 180 -10.81 -2.84 8.35
C TYR A 180 -10.99 -1.65 7.40
N ILE A 181 -11.12 -0.43 7.94
CA ILE A 181 -11.26 0.80 7.13
C ILE A 181 -10.03 1.02 6.24
N SER A 182 -8.82 0.83 6.79
CA SER A 182 -7.57 0.98 6.04
C SER A 182 -7.49 -0.03 4.89
N LYS A 183 -7.89 -1.29 5.12
CA LYS A 183 -7.93 -2.35 4.10
C LYS A 183 -9.00 -2.07 3.03
N SER A 184 -10.19 -1.62 3.42
CA SER A 184 -11.26 -1.27 2.49
C SER A 184 -10.83 -0.14 1.56
N LYS A 185 -10.27 0.95 2.09
CA LYS A 185 -9.74 2.06 1.28
C LYS A 185 -8.68 1.61 0.27
N MET A 186 -7.83 0.66 0.65
CA MET A 186 -6.81 0.11 -0.24
C MET A 186 -7.41 -0.62 -1.44
N ASN A 187 -8.57 -1.25 -1.26
CA ASN A 187 -9.25 -2.05 -2.30
C ASN A 187 -10.26 -1.26 -3.13
N GLU A 188 -10.84 -0.18 -2.59
CA GLU A 188 -11.95 0.55 -3.22
C GLU A 188 -11.53 1.49 -4.36
N THR A 189 -10.33 2.05 -4.33
CA THR A 189 -9.91 3.01 -5.34
C THR A 189 -9.13 2.35 -6.45
N LYS A 190 -9.80 2.16 -7.58
CA LYS A 190 -9.15 1.72 -8.80
C LYS A 190 -8.56 2.94 -9.52
N TYR A 191 -7.27 3.10 -9.45
CA TYR A 191 -6.53 4.08 -10.23
C TYR A 191 -5.63 3.36 -11.23
N GLY A 192 -5.25 4.06 -12.27
CA GLY A 192 -4.23 3.60 -13.20
C GLY A 192 -3.37 4.76 -13.69
N ILE A 193 -2.21 4.41 -14.18
CA ILE A 193 -1.24 5.33 -14.79
C ILE A 193 -1.28 5.14 -16.29
N VAL A 194 -1.36 6.25 -17.04
CA VAL A 194 -1.26 6.24 -18.50
C VAL A 194 0.18 5.95 -18.90
N MET A 195 0.37 4.94 -19.77
CA MET A 195 1.69 4.47 -20.20
C MET A 195 2.08 4.99 -21.58
N GLU A 196 1.11 5.33 -22.41
CA GLU A 196 1.36 5.88 -23.75
C GLU A 196 1.72 7.36 -23.68
N THR A 197 2.65 7.79 -24.50
CA THR A 197 3.11 9.19 -24.60
C THR A 197 1.95 10.17 -24.76
N SER A 198 0.92 9.78 -25.54
CA SER A 198 -0.33 10.52 -25.68
C SER A 198 -1.44 9.56 -26.09
N THR A 199 -2.54 9.57 -25.34
CA THR A 199 -3.71 8.74 -25.62
C THR A 199 -4.97 9.59 -25.74
N LYS A 200 -5.87 9.20 -26.64
CA LYS A 200 -7.17 9.85 -26.83
C LYS A 200 -8.18 9.28 -25.85
N VAL A 201 -8.72 10.11 -24.99
CA VAL A 201 -9.88 9.78 -24.17
C VAL A 201 -11.13 10.07 -24.99
N ARG A 202 -11.97 9.07 -25.18
CA ARG A 202 -13.15 9.10 -26.05
C ARG A 202 -14.41 9.39 -25.26
N THR A 203 -15.44 9.90 -25.94
CA THR A 203 -16.76 10.13 -25.33
C THR A 203 -17.54 8.85 -25.08
N GLU A 204 -17.27 7.79 -25.86
CA GLU A 204 -17.91 6.49 -25.80
C GLU A 204 -16.88 5.37 -26.00
N PRO A 205 -17.16 4.12 -25.54
CA PRO A 205 -16.24 2.99 -25.68
C PRO A 205 -16.22 2.45 -27.13
N SER A 206 -15.77 3.29 -28.07
CA SER A 206 -15.70 2.98 -29.51
C SER A 206 -14.54 3.70 -30.18
N GLU A 207 -13.92 3.05 -31.17
CA GLU A 207 -12.86 3.63 -31.99
C GLU A 207 -13.34 4.84 -32.82
N ASN A 208 -14.61 4.85 -33.20
CA ASN A 208 -15.18 5.90 -34.03
C ASN A 208 -15.76 7.08 -33.20
N ALA A 209 -15.75 6.96 -31.85
CA ALA A 209 -16.24 8.01 -30.98
C ALA A 209 -15.34 9.26 -31.06
N SER A 210 -15.92 10.43 -30.79
CA SER A 210 -15.20 11.68 -30.74
C SER A 210 -14.19 11.69 -29.56
N THR A 211 -13.12 12.46 -29.73
CA THR A 211 -12.14 12.67 -28.65
C THR A 211 -12.67 13.70 -27.67
N ALA A 212 -12.86 13.29 -26.41
CA ALA A 212 -13.25 14.18 -25.32
C ALA A 212 -12.08 15.06 -24.87
N PHE A 213 -10.90 14.44 -24.68
CA PHE A 213 -9.65 15.10 -24.32
C PHE A 213 -8.46 14.16 -24.59
N LEU A 214 -7.24 14.71 -24.46
CA LEU A 214 -6.00 13.94 -24.52
C LEU A 214 -5.44 13.77 -23.11
N LEU A 215 -4.83 12.60 -22.84
CA LEU A 215 -4.00 12.36 -21.68
C LEU A 215 -2.60 11.96 -22.13
N HIS A 216 -1.61 12.35 -21.34
CA HIS A 216 -0.23 12.01 -21.59
C HIS A 216 0.28 11.01 -20.55
N GLU A 217 1.39 10.38 -20.85
CA GLU A 217 2.06 9.43 -19.98
C GLU A 217 2.29 9.96 -18.56
N GLY A 218 2.24 9.07 -17.59
CA GLY A 218 2.38 9.41 -16.17
C GLY A 218 1.12 9.95 -15.52
N SER A 219 0.06 10.30 -16.29
CA SER A 219 -1.20 10.80 -15.74
C SER A 219 -1.89 9.72 -14.91
N LYS A 220 -2.30 10.05 -13.68
CA LYS A 220 -3.05 9.17 -12.78
C LYS A 220 -4.54 9.41 -12.92
N ALA A 221 -5.27 8.46 -13.50
CA ALA A 221 -6.71 8.53 -13.68
C ALA A 221 -7.45 7.53 -12.79
N LYS A 222 -8.65 7.91 -12.31
CA LYS A 222 -9.54 7.01 -11.58
C LYS A 222 -10.34 6.19 -12.58
N VAL A 223 -10.31 4.86 -12.46
CA VAL A 223 -11.14 3.94 -13.24
C VAL A 223 -12.50 3.82 -12.58
N THR A 224 -13.56 4.18 -13.30
CA THR A 224 -14.95 4.18 -12.79
C THR A 224 -15.78 3.03 -13.33
N ALA A 225 -15.54 2.58 -14.56
CA ALA A 225 -16.20 1.44 -15.17
C ALA A 225 -15.27 0.71 -16.14
N GLU A 226 -15.66 -0.49 -16.52
CA GLU A 226 -14.89 -1.36 -17.40
C GLU A 226 -15.86 -2.13 -18.32
N ILE A 227 -15.71 -1.98 -19.63
CA ILE A 227 -16.52 -2.63 -20.66
C ILE A 227 -15.59 -3.16 -21.75
N ASN A 228 -15.47 -4.48 -21.84
CA ASN A 228 -14.59 -5.15 -22.81
C ASN A 228 -13.14 -4.62 -22.75
N GLU A 229 -12.66 -4.02 -23.84
CA GLU A 229 -11.32 -3.43 -23.97
C GLU A 229 -11.23 -1.97 -23.51
N TRP A 230 -12.32 -1.40 -23.01
CA TRP A 230 -12.40 0.01 -22.65
C TRP A 230 -12.54 0.18 -21.13
N LEU A 231 -11.85 1.20 -20.63
CA LEU A 231 -11.95 1.67 -19.25
C LEU A 231 -12.56 3.08 -19.25
N GLU A 232 -13.67 3.25 -18.51
CA GLU A 232 -14.12 4.59 -18.19
C GLU A 232 -13.21 5.18 -17.13
N ILE A 233 -12.69 6.35 -17.40
CA ILE A 233 -11.80 7.05 -16.49
C ILE A 233 -12.36 8.43 -16.11
N SER A 234 -11.97 8.88 -14.92
CA SER A 234 -12.19 10.25 -14.47
C SER A 234 -10.83 10.91 -14.18
N PHE A 235 -10.59 12.04 -14.80
CA PHE A 235 -9.39 12.88 -14.63
C PHE A 235 -9.79 14.34 -14.55
N ASN A 236 -9.47 15.04 -13.45
CA ASN A 236 -9.81 16.45 -13.24
C ASN A 236 -11.28 16.77 -13.54
N ASP A 237 -12.20 15.97 -12.97
CA ASP A 237 -13.67 16.07 -13.12
C ASP A 237 -14.20 15.83 -14.55
N LYS A 238 -13.32 15.54 -15.51
CA LYS A 238 -13.69 15.09 -16.85
C LYS A 238 -13.78 13.57 -16.88
N LYS A 239 -14.75 13.03 -17.62
CA LYS A 239 -14.91 11.59 -17.82
C LYS A 239 -14.78 11.22 -19.29
N GLY A 240 -14.40 9.99 -19.54
CA GLY A 240 -14.37 9.42 -20.87
C GLY A 240 -13.72 8.04 -20.87
N TRP A 241 -13.57 7.48 -22.03
CA TRP A 241 -13.14 6.11 -22.27
C TRP A 241 -11.75 6.04 -22.89
N ILE A 242 -10.92 5.17 -22.34
CA ILE A 242 -9.55 4.89 -22.80
C ILE A 242 -9.41 3.38 -23.03
N LYS A 243 -8.56 2.97 -23.95
CA LYS A 243 -8.24 1.55 -24.10
C LYS A 243 -7.54 1.01 -22.87
N ARG A 244 -7.84 -0.26 -22.54
CA ARG A 244 -7.24 -0.95 -21.38
C ARG A 244 -5.71 -1.02 -21.45
N ASN A 245 -5.14 -1.24 -22.64
CA ASN A 245 -3.70 -1.33 -22.86
C ASN A 245 -2.93 -0.01 -22.70
N SER A 246 -3.63 1.13 -22.78
CA SER A 246 -3.03 2.46 -22.59
C SER A 246 -2.85 2.84 -21.12
N LEU A 247 -3.39 2.04 -20.17
CA LEU A 247 -3.42 2.33 -18.75
C LEU A 247 -3.04 1.10 -17.93
N GLU A 248 -2.04 1.24 -17.06
CA GLU A 248 -1.63 0.20 -16.11
C GLU A 248 -2.27 0.46 -14.74
N LYS A 249 -2.96 -0.56 -14.18
CA LYS A 249 -3.64 -0.45 -12.88
C LYS A 249 -2.65 -0.47 -11.71
N ILE A 250 -2.92 0.36 -10.69
CA ILE A 250 -2.18 0.46 -9.44
C ILE A 250 -2.61 -0.64 -8.47
#